data_93f71d2237e599f4a958ba61d7459f3a
#
_entry.id   93f71d2237e599f4a958ba61d7459f3a
#
_cell.length_a   1.000
_cell.length_b   1.000
_cell.length_c   1.000
_cell.angle_alpha   90.00
_cell.angle_beta   90.00
_cell.angle_gamma   90.00
#
_symmetry.space_group_name_H-M   'P 1'
#
loop_
_entity.id
_entity.type
_entity.pdbx_description
1 polymer ?
#
loop_
_entity_poly.entity_id
_entity_poly.type
_entity_poly.pdbx_seq_one_letter_code
_entity_poly.pdbx_strand_id
1 'polypeptide(L)'
;MTTEASKSSAVAASDLKVWSPEFVHVLAKPTGAICNLGCSYCYYLDKEAMYPGDRFRMSDEVAEEYVRQTIGMHRTPEVSISWQGGEPTLMGVGFFEKVMALEAKYHRPGQKILNTIQTNGTLLTNEWAAFLAEHDFLVGISIDGPQPLHDAYRVDKRGSGSFEKVMRGLRLLQKHGVDFNILTTVNRINADYPLDVYRFLRDEAGADWIQFIPIVERVDESGRPADMTGTLVSDRSVRAGQFGEFLATVFDEWVRNDVGKVFVQTFEAAVANWAGMPSSGLCVFDETCGRGVALEHNGDLYSCDHYVDPDFRLGNITETPIGDLVSSERQHRFGMDKRDSLPAFCRSCDVRFACHGECPKNRFITTPDGEPGLNYLCAGYKRFFHHIDRPLRLMIDVLRSGRLAASVMDVLTAEDAAFEKALRQTGRNDPCPCGSGRKTKQCHGAPPDATTKPISIQPAPPRPPIRSA
;
A
#
# COMPACT_ATOMS: atom_id res chain seq x y z
N MET A 1 17.62 -45.44 23.08
CA MET A 1 17.16 -45.15 21.71
C MET A 1 15.64 -45.11 21.74
N THR A 2 15.07 -43.95 21.94
CA THR A 2 13.64 -43.72 21.87
C THR A 2 13.46 -42.48 21.00
N THR A 3 12.90 -42.71 19.83
CA THR A 3 12.54 -41.70 18.82
C THR A 3 11.33 -40.94 19.29
N GLU A 4 11.48 -39.64 19.60
CA GLU A 4 10.39 -38.71 19.74
C GLU A 4 9.84 -38.32 18.36
N ALA A 5 8.63 -38.82 18.08
CA ALA A 5 7.87 -38.43 16.90
C ALA A 5 7.30 -37.03 17.13
N SER A 6 7.59 -36.11 16.19
CA SER A 6 6.99 -34.77 16.14
C SER A 6 5.47 -34.88 16.05
N LYS A 7 4.77 -34.42 17.06
CA LYS A 7 3.30 -34.22 17.02
C LYS A 7 3.01 -33.01 16.13
N SER A 8 2.68 -33.25 14.87
CA SER A 8 1.93 -32.31 14.04
C SER A 8 0.57 -32.11 14.70
N SER A 9 0.27 -30.92 15.21
CA SER A 9 -1.05 -30.58 15.71
C SER A 9 -1.99 -30.49 14.51
N ALA A 10 -2.74 -31.55 14.24
CA ALA A 10 -3.85 -31.52 13.30
C ALA A 10 -4.93 -30.57 13.86
N VAL A 11 -5.16 -29.45 13.18
CA VAL A 11 -6.29 -28.55 13.44
C VAL A 11 -7.58 -29.36 13.25
N ALA A 12 -8.48 -29.34 14.24
CA ALA A 12 -9.69 -30.13 14.20
C ALA A 12 -10.60 -29.67 13.04
N ALA A 13 -11.20 -30.61 12.31
CA ALA A 13 -12.09 -30.34 11.18
C ALA A 13 -13.32 -29.46 11.52
N SER A 14 -13.60 -29.25 12.81
CA SER A 14 -14.62 -28.32 13.34
C SER A 14 -14.23 -26.86 13.18
N ASP A 15 -12.92 -26.54 13.22
CA ASP A 15 -12.41 -25.15 13.15
C ASP A 15 -12.39 -24.63 11.72
N LEU A 16 -12.34 -25.51 10.73
CA LEU A 16 -12.37 -25.18 9.30
C LEU A 16 -13.74 -24.63 8.84
N LYS A 17 -14.82 -25.00 9.50
CA LYS A 17 -16.18 -24.50 9.18
C LYS A 17 -16.45 -23.08 9.71
N VAL A 18 -15.62 -22.57 10.63
CA VAL A 18 -15.78 -21.25 11.26
C VAL A 18 -15.00 -20.18 10.49
N TRP A 19 -14.02 -20.56 9.66
CA TRP A 19 -13.20 -19.63 8.92
C TRP A 19 -13.74 -19.40 7.49
N SER A 20 -14.94 -18.89 7.36
CA SER A 20 -15.39 -18.22 6.13
C SER A 20 -15.27 -16.72 6.38
N PRO A 21 -14.36 -16.01 5.73
CA PRO A 21 -14.25 -14.57 5.95
C PRO A 21 -15.55 -13.89 5.52
N GLU A 22 -16.14 -13.10 6.41
CA GLU A 22 -17.36 -12.34 6.12
C GLU A 22 -17.14 -11.36 4.96
N PHE A 23 -15.91 -10.98 4.75
CA PHE A 23 -15.46 -10.06 3.71
C PHE A 23 -14.14 -10.55 3.09
N VAL A 24 -14.10 -10.59 1.77
CA VAL A 24 -12.91 -10.88 0.95
C VAL A 24 -12.78 -9.80 -0.12
N HIS A 25 -11.62 -9.18 -0.19
CA HIS A 25 -11.31 -8.23 -1.24
C HIS A 25 -10.64 -8.96 -2.41
N VAL A 26 -11.28 -8.96 -3.57
CA VAL A 26 -10.77 -9.59 -4.79
C VAL A 26 -10.26 -8.52 -5.74
N LEU A 27 -8.95 -8.47 -5.96
CA LEU A 27 -8.29 -7.59 -6.90
C LEU A 27 -8.22 -8.25 -8.28
N ALA A 28 -9.13 -7.90 -9.17
CA ALA A 28 -9.17 -8.46 -10.52
C ALA A 28 -8.22 -7.72 -11.47
N LYS A 29 -7.50 -8.49 -12.28
CA LYS A 29 -6.46 -8.02 -13.20
C LYS A 29 -6.86 -8.31 -14.66
N PRO A 30 -7.74 -7.50 -15.25
CA PRO A 30 -8.37 -7.81 -16.53
C PRO A 30 -7.38 -7.83 -17.72
N THR A 31 -6.21 -7.19 -17.56
CA THR A 31 -5.11 -7.19 -18.53
C THR A 31 -3.89 -7.97 -18.05
N GLY A 32 -4.02 -8.74 -16.93
CA GLY A 32 -2.87 -9.40 -16.32
C GLY A 32 -1.72 -8.43 -16.09
N ALA A 33 -0.52 -8.80 -16.55
CA ALA A 33 0.69 -7.98 -16.43
C ALA A 33 0.84 -6.90 -17.53
N ILE A 34 -0.03 -6.86 -18.54
CA ILE A 34 0.15 -5.94 -19.67
C ILE A 34 -0.17 -4.51 -19.26
N CYS A 35 0.82 -3.63 -19.51
CA CYS A 35 0.74 -2.20 -19.27
C CYS A 35 1.28 -1.40 -20.46
N ASN A 36 0.81 -0.18 -20.62
CA ASN A 36 1.33 0.77 -21.61
C ASN A 36 2.58 1.52 -21.12
N LEU A 37 2.88 1.45 -19.81
CA LEU A 37 4.13 1.96 -19.21
C LEU A 37 5.16 0.85 -19.02
N GLY A 38 6.42 1.25 -18.79
CA GLY A 38 7.55 0.41 -18.45
C GLY A 38 8.25 0.91 -17.17
N CYS A 39 7.47 1.14 -16.10
CA CYS A 39 8.00 1.65 -14.83
C CYS A 39 9.12 0.74 -14.32
N SER A 40 10.29 1.32 -14.03
CA SER A 40 11.51 0.55 -13.75
C SER A 40 11.44 -0.32 -12.50
N TYR A 41 10.55 0.00 -11.56
CA TYR A 41 10.34 -0.72 -10.30
C TYR A 41 9.12 -1.66 -10.31
N CYS A 42 8.38 -1.76 -11.43
CA CYS A 42 7.12 -2.49 -11.43
C CYS A 42 7.36 -4.00 -11.33
N TYR A 43 7.05 -4.58 -10.19
CA TYR A 43 7.17 -6.02 -9.95
C TYR A 43 6.17 -6.85 -10.77
N TYR A 44 5.07 -6.21 -11.22
CA TYR A 44 4.00 -6.91 -11.88
C TYR A 44 4.28 -7.20 -13.37
N LEU A 45 5.12 -6.40 -14.03
CA LEU A 45 5.47 -6.61 -15.44
C LEU A 45 6.13 -7.98 -15.69
N ASP A 46 6.89 -8.49 -14.72
CA ASP A 46 7.57 -9.79 -14.83
C ASP A 46 6.57 -10.97 -14.82
N LYS A 47 5.33 -10.75 -14.36
CA LYS A 47 4.28 -11.79 -14.33
C LYS A 47 3.77 -12.17 -15.73
N GLU A 48 4.12 -11.39 -16.78
CA GLU A 48 3.89 -11.77 -18.18
C GLU A 48 4.52 -13.13 -18.49
N ALA A 49 5.68 -13.45 -17.91
CA ALA A 49 6.36 -14.72 -18.11
C ALA A 49 5.60 -15.95 -17.55
N MET A 50 4.62 -15.76 -16.66
CA MET A 50 3.83 -16.88 -16.10
C MET A 50 2.82 -17.46 -17.10
N TYR A 51 2.44 -16.69 -18.15
CA TYR A 51 1.42 -17.06 -19.11
C TYR A 51 1.92 -16.91 -20.54
N PRO A 52 2.91 -17.72 -20.98
CA PRO A 52 3.54 -17.58 -22.28
C PRO A 52 2.53 -17.80 -23.41
N GLY A 53 2.45 -16.83 -24.32
CA GLY A 53 1.54 -16.88 -25.47
C GLY A 53 0.11 -16.46 -25.20
N ASP A 54 -0.22 -16.03 -23.99
CA ASP A 54 -1.55 -15.51 -23.66
C ASP A 54 -1.76 -14.10 -24.26
N ARG A 55 -3.02 -13.73 -24.45
CA ARG A 55 -3.44 -12.40 -24.93
C ARG A 55 -3.60 -11.39 -23.81
N PHE A 56 -3.58 -11.84 -22.55
CA PHE A 56 -3.76 -11.02 -21.34
C PHE A 56 -5.00 -10.13 -21.40
N ARG A 57 -6.13 -10.72 -21.78
CA ARG A 57 -7.42 -10.05 -21.75
C ARG A 57 -8.45 -10.97 -21.12
N MET A 58 -9.07 -10.47 -20.07
CA MET A 58 -10.15 -11.18 -19.37
C MET A 58 -11.32 -11.40 -20.35
N SER A 59 -11.80 -12.63 -20.42
CA SER A 59 -12.97 -12.98 -21.24
C SER A 59 -14.26 -12.50 -20.56
N ASP A 60 -15.32 -12.37 -21.35
CA ASP A 60 -16.65 -12.02 -20.82
C ASP A 60 -17.14 -13.08 -19.80
N GLU A 61 -16.79 -14.35 -19.99
CA GLU A 61 -17.10 -15.45 -19.08
C GLU A 61 -16.41 -15.29 -17.70
N VAL A 62 -15.11 -15.01 -17.69
CA VAL A 62 -14.35 -14.81 -16.44
C VAL A 62 -14.85 -13.54 -15.72
N ALA A 63 -15.15 -12.47 -16.46
CA ALA A 63 -15.71 -11.25 -15.89
C ALA A 63 -17.09 -11.49 -15.27
N GLU A 64 -17.96 -12.25 -15.94
CA GLU A 64 -19.27 -12.61 -15.42
C GLU A 64 -19.16 -13.48 -14.15
N GLU A 65 -18.29 -14.49 -14.15
CA GLU A 65 -18.04 -15.32 -12.97
C GLU A 65 -17.49 -14.51 -11.80
N TYR A 66 -16.54 -13.60 -12.06
CA TYR A 66 -16.00 -12.72 -11.03
C TYR A 66 -17.09 -11.85 -10.38
N VAL A 67 -17.89 -11.14 -11.19
CA VAL A 67 -18.95 -10.26 -10.68
C VAL A 67 -20.03 -11.07 -9.94
N ARG A 68 -20.53 -12.15 -10.57
CA ARG A 68 -21.57 -13.01 -10.02
C ARG A 68 -21.17 -13.61 -8.67
N GLN A 69 -19.95 -14.16 -8.59
CA GLN A 69 -19.47 -14.84 -7.38
C GLN A 69 -19.15 -13.84 -6.29
N THR A 70 -18.53 -12.68 -6.62
CA THR A 70 -18.21 -11.65 -5.63
C THR A 70 -19.47 -11.09 -4.99
N ILE A 71 -20.48 -10.71 -5.78
CA ILE A 71 -21.78 -10.27 -5.25
C ILE A 71 -22.45 -11.39 -4.45
N GLY A 72 -22.35 -12.62 -4.96
CA GLY A 72 -22.99 -13.81 -4.39
C GLY A 72 -22.46 -14.23 -3.03
N MET A 73 -21.16 -14.16 -2.82
CA MET A 73 -20.52 -14.64 -1.58
C MET A 73 -20.58 -13.65 -0.41
N HIS A 74 -20.62 -12.35 -0.69
CA HIS A 74 -20.62 -11.32 0.35
C HIS A 74 -21.99 -11.26 1.06
N ARG A 75 -21.94 -11.25 2.40
CA ARG A 75 -23.11 -11.07 3.27
C ARG A 75 -23.20 -9.65 3.86
N THR A 76 -22.22 -8.83 3.56
CA THR A 76 -22.14 -7.42 3.98
C THR A 76 -23.05 -6.54 3.12
N PRO A 77 -23.56 -5.42 3.66
CA PRO A 77 -24.34 -4.45 2.89
C PRO A 77 -23.54 -3.82 1.73
N GLU A 78 -22.21 -3.78 1.83
CA GLU A 78 -21.33 -3.24 0.80
C GLU A 78 -20.48 -4.37 0.19
N VAL A 79 -20.37 -4.33 -1.15
CA VAL A 79 -19.59 -5.27 -1.95
C VAL A 79 -18.64 -4.48 -2.84
N SER A 80 -17.34 -4.73 -2.71
CA SER A 80 -16.33 -4.06 -3.55
C SER A 80 -16.01 -4.90 -4.78
N ILE A 81 -16.13 -4.29 -5.96
CA ILE A 81 -15.65 -4.80 -7.24
C ILE A 81 -14.41 -3.98 -7.62
N SER A 82 -13.25 -4.62 -7.66
CA SER A 82 -11.96 -3.91 -7.70
C SER A 82 -11.11 -4.36 -8.88
N TRP A 83 -10.67 -3.38 -9.69
CA TRP A 83 -9.91 -3.56 -10.92
C TRP A 83 -8.52 -2.97 -10.81
N GLN A 84 -7.51 -3.78 -11.12
CA GLN A 84 -6.10 -3.41 -11.07
C GLN A 84 -5.33 -4.21 -12.15
N GLY A 85 -4.05 -4.38 -12.01
CA GLY A 85 -3.21 -5.20 -12.88
C GLY A 85 -2.10 -4.40 -13.51
N GLY A 86 -1.76 -4.68 -14.76
CA GLY A 86 -0.84 -3.85 -15.54
C GLY A 86 -1.45 -2.46 -15.75
N GLU A 87 -2.39 -2.36 -16.69
CA GLU A 87 -3.21 -1.15 -16.84
C GLU A 87 -4.64 -1.52 -17.27
N PRO A 88 -5.61 -1.50 -16.35
CA PRO A 88 -6.98 -1.96 -16.63
C PRO A 88 -7.70 -1.13 -17.70
N THR A 89 -7.36 0.16 -17.89
CA THR A 89 -7.97 1.00 -18.90
C THR A 89 -7.66 0.57 -20.35
N LEU A 90 -6.68 -0.32 -20.55
CA LEU A 90 -6.44 -0.99 -21.84
C LEU A 90 -7.60 -1.90 -22.30
N MET A 91 -8.49 -2.30 -21.37
CA MET A 91 -9.70 -3.04 -21.73
C MET A 91 -10.69 -2.17 -22.55
N GLY A 92 -10.64 -0.85 -22.38
CA GLY A 92 -11.57 0.10 -22.99
C GLY A 92 -12.90 0.22 -22.22
N VAL A 93 -13.62 1.33 -22.41
CA VAL A 93 -14.89 1.62 -21.70
C VAL A 93 -15.93 0.53 -21.96
N GLY A 94 -16.04 0.01 -23.19
CA GLY A 94 -17.02 -1.02 -23.54
C GLY A 94 -16.91 -2.34 -22.75
N PHE A 95 -15.73 -2.68 -22.19
CA PHE A 95 -15.61 -3.79 -21.27
C PHE A 95 -16.30 -3.46 -19.92
N PHE A 96 -16.09 -2.27 -19.41
CA PHE A 96 -16.66 -1.84 -18.13
C PHE A 96 -18.16 -1.56 -18.23
N GLU A 97 -18.70 -1.15 -19.40
CA GLU A 97 -20.14 -1.08 -19.63
C GLU A 97 -20.80 -2.48 -19.50
N LYS A 98 -20.14 -3.54 -20.00
CA LYS A 98 -20.58 -4.91 -19.77
C LYS A 98 -20.53 -5.29 -18.30
N VAL A 99 -19.48 -4.88 -17.57
CA VAL A 99 -19.38 -5.10 -16.11
C VAL A 99 -20.56 -4.47 -15.39
N MET A 100 -20.93 -3.23 -15.71
CA MET A 100 -22.10 -2.55 -15.13
C MET A 100 -23.40 -3.31 -15.42
N ALA A 101 -23.56 -3.85 -16.64
CA ALA A 101 -24.72 -4.69 -16.98
C ALA A 101 -24.76 -6.00 -16.15
N LEU A 102 -23.58 -6.60 -15.90
CA LEU A 102 -23.47 -7.81 -15.04
C LEU A 102 -23.78 -7.48 -13.59
N GLU A 103 -23.30 -6.37 -13.06
CA GLU A 103 -23.64 -5.91 -11.71
C GLU A 103 -25.14 -5.72 -11.55
N ALA A 104 -25.78 -5.03 -12.49
CA ALA A 104 -27.23 -4.85 -12.49
C ALA A 104 -27.99 -6.19 -12.54
N LYS A 105 -27.47 -7.18 -13.31
CA LYS A 105 -28.04 -8.52 -13.43
C LYS A 105 -27.98 -9.32 -12.11
N TYR A 106 -26.87 -9.20 -11.37
CA TYR A 106 -26.60 -9.99 -10.17
C TYR A 106 -26.82 -9.23 -8.85
N HIS A 107 -27.12 -7.94 -8.91
CA HIS A 107 -27.42 -7.11 -7.75
C HIS A 107 -28.46 -7.73 -6.81
N ARG A 108 -28.22 -7.65 -5.52
CA ARG A 108 -29.15 -8.14 -4.49
C ARG A 108 -29.77 -6.98 -3.73
N PRO A 109 -31.06 -7.05 -3.39
CA PRO A 109 -31.72 -6.03 -2.57
C PRO A 109 -30.97 -5.79 -1.26
N GLY A 110 -30.68 -4.53 -0.96
CA GLY A 110 -29.97 -4.11 0.25
C GLY A 110 -28.44 -4.12 0.17
N GLN A 111 -27.86 -4.56 -0.95
CA GLN A 111 -26.43 -4.42 -1.20
C GLN A 111 -26.13 -3.12 -1.95
N LYS A 112 -25.01 -2.49 -1.62
CA LYS A 112 -24.39 -1.40 -2.39
C LYS A 112 -23.11 -1.93 -3.02
N ILE A 113 -22.97 -1.81 -4.35
CA ILE A 113 -21.74 -2.15 -5.05
C ILE A 113 -20.85 -0.92 -5.08
N LEU A 114 -19.59 -1.11 -4.70
CA LEU A 114 -18.55 -0.08 -4.70
C LEU A 114 -17.51 -0.45 -5.75
N ASN A 115 -17.48 0.32 -6.85
CA ASN A 115 -16.54 0.11 -7.93
C ASN A 115 -15.24 0.85 -7.69
N THR A 116 -14.12 0.15 -7.82
CA THR A 116 -12.79 0.76 -7.72
C THR A 116 -11.90 0.36 -8.89
N ILE A 117 -11.11 1.31 -9.38
CA ILE A 117 -10.13 1.06 -10.44
C ILE A 117 -8.80 1.71 -10.10
N GLN A 118 -7.71 0.94 -10.12
CA GLN A 118 -6.35 1.46 -9.96
C GLN A 118 -5.72 1.62 -11.35
N THR A 119 -5.32 2.84 -11.69
CA THR A 119 -4.76 3.16 -13.01
C THR A 119 -3.50 4.03 -12.92
N ASN A 120 -2.65 3.95 -13.94
CA ASN A 120 -1.57 4.91 -14.14
C ASN A 120 -2.05 6.27 -14.69
N GLY A 121 -3.32 6.40 -15.03
CA GLY A 121 -3.96 7.65 -15.44
C GLY A 121 -3.63 8.15 -16.85
N THR A 122 -2.66 7.54 -17.54
CA THR A 122 -2.15 8.09 -18.83
C THR A 122 -3.11 7.94 -20.00
N LEU A 123 -4.04 6.98 -19.93
CA LEU A 123 -5.01 6.66 -20.98
C LEU A 123 -6.40 7.25 -20.71
N LEU A 124 -6.59 7.97 -19.60
CA LEU A 124 -7.86 8.61 -19.31
C LEU A 124 -8.21 9.67 -20.35
N THR A 125 -9.45 9.62 -20.82
CA THR A 125 -10.08 10.53 -21.78
C THR A 125 -11.33 11.15 -21.17
N ASN A 126 -11.99 12.11 -21.85
CA ASN A 126 -13.28 12.62 -21.39
C ASN A 126 -14.35 11.51 -21.35
N GLU A 127 -14.31 10.54 -22.25
CA GLU A 127 -15.20 9.37 -22.26
C GLU A 127 -15.00 8.52 -21.00
N TRP A 128 -13.74 8.18 -20.66
CA TRP A 128 -13.41 7.48 -19.43
C TRP A 128 -13.88 8.23 -18.18
N ALA A 129 -13.58 9.53 -18.09
CA ALA A 129 -13.93 10.31 -16.91
C ALA A 129 -15.46 10.46 -16.76
N ALA A 130 -16.20 10.61 -17.87
CA ALA A 130 -17.66 10.63 -17.85
C ALA A 130 -18.25 9.28 -17.39
N PHE A 131 -17.74 8.16 -17.91
CA PHE A 131 -18.15 6.82 -17.50
C PHE A 131 -17.89 6.58 -16.00
N LEU A 132 -16.69 6.92 -15.51
CA LEU A 132 -16.31 6.73 -14.11
C LEU A 132 -17.16 7.58 -13.15
N ALA A 133 -17.53 8.80 -13.56
CA ALA A 133 -18.43 9.68 -12.81
C ALA A 133 -19.89 9.15 -12.80
N GLU A 134 -20.40 8.68 -13.96
CA GLU A 134 -21.75 8.15 -14.09
C GLU A 134 -22.00 6.92 -13.20
N HIS A 135 -20.95 6.10 -12.99
CA HIS A 135 -21.03 4.85 -12.25
C HIS A 135 -20.36 4.90 -10.87
N ASP A 136 -20.13 6.07 -10.31
CA ASP A 136 -19.59 6.30 -8.96
C ASP A 136 -18.30 5.49 -8.67
N PHE A 137 -17.37 5.40 -9.64
CA PHE A 137 -16.10 4.72 -9.43
C PHE A 137 -15.18 5.54 -8.49
N LEU A 138 -14.57 4.86 -7.54
CA LEU A 138 -13.39 5.37 -6.85
C LEU A 138 -12.14 5.05 -7.66
N VAL A 139 -11.41 6.06 -8.10
CA VAL A 139 -10.22 5.91 -8.93
C VAL A 139 -8.95 6.05 -8.10
N GLY A 140 -8.16 4.99 -7.99
CA GLY A 140 -6.78 5.08 -7.54
C GLY A 140 -5.89 5.53 -8.70
N ILE A 141 -5.27 6.71 -8.58
CA ILE A 141 -4.33 7.20 -9.60
C ILE A 141 -2.89 7.18 -9.08
N SER A 142 -1.97 6.71 -9.91
CA SER A 142 -0.57 6.53 -9.51
C SER A 142 0.27 7.77 -9.78
N ILE A 143 0.72 8.48 -8.72
CA ILE A 143 1.58 9.68 -8.81
C ILE A 143 2.66 9.62 -7.73
N ASP A 144 3.94 9.72 -8.08
CA ASP A 144 5.06 9.56 -7.14
C ASP A 144 5.69 10.89 -6.65
N GLY A 145 4.99 12.00 -6.84
CA GLY A 145 5.41 13.34 -6.45
C GLY A 145 5.59 14.29 -7.64
N PRO A 146 6.29 15.43 -7.48
CA PRO A 146 6.62 16.36 -8.55
C PRO A 146 7.28 15.68 -9.75
N GLN A 147 7.19 16.30 -10.93
CA GLN A 147 7.63 15.71 -12.20
C GLN A 147 9.02 15.03 -12.15
N PRO A 148 10.08 15.63 -11.61
CA PRO A 148 11.41 14.98 -11.60
C PRO A 148 11.42 13.69 -10.77
N LEU A 149 10.65 13.63 -9.68
CA LEU A 149 10.55 12.46 -8.81
C LEU A 149 9.67 11.37 -9.42
N HIS A 150 8.56 11.76 -10.05
CA HIS A 150 7.66 10.85 -10.75
C HIS A 150 8.35 10.22 -11.97
N ASP A 151 8.92 11.02 -12.84
CA ASP A 151 9.55 10.58 -14.09
C ASP A 151 10.87 9.84 -13.87
N ALA A 152 11.42 9.86 -12.65
CA ALA A 152 12.62 9.09 -12.32
C ALA A 152 12.45 7.58 -12.59
N TYR A 153 11.25 7.04 -12.33
CA TYR A 153 10.97 5.60 -12.52
C TYR A 153 9.67 5.30 -13.27
N ARG A 154 8.69 6.25 -13.31
CA ARG A 154 7.46 6.06 -14.07
C ARG A 154 7.62 6.52 -15.50
N VAL A 155 8.17 5.64 -16.31
CA VAL A 155 8.46 5.91 -17.72
C VAL A 155 7.61 5.05 -18.64
N ASP A 156 7.42 5.49 -19.88
CA ASP A 156 6.82 4.67 -20.92
C ASP A 156 7.83 3.62 -21.46
N LYS A 157 7.37 2.74 -22.34
CA LYS A 157 8.21 1.68 -22.93
C LYS A 157 9.42 2.20 -23.75
N ARG A 158 9.48 3.51 -24.04
CA ARG A 158 10.59 4.18 -24.73
C ARG A 158 11.51 4.93 -23.76
N GLY A 159 11.21 4.91 -22.44
CA GLY A 159 11.96 5.61 -21.43
C GLY A 159 11.60 7.07 -21.24
N SER A 160 10.52 7.56 -21.88
CA SER A 160 10.03 8.92 -21.68
C SER A 160 9.18 9.01 -20.42
N GLY A 161 9.30 10.11 -19.66
CA GLY A 161 8.48 10.36 -18.48
C GLY A 161 6.98 10.33 -18.75
N SER A 162 6.20 10.00 -17.76
CA SER A 162 4.74 9.88 -17.86
C SER A 162 3.96 11.01 -17.18
N PHE A 163 4.63 11.87 -16.41
CA PHE A 163 4.02 12.89 -15.53
C PHE A 163 2.95 13.74 -16.22
N GLU A 164 3.26 14.36 -17.35
CA GLU A 164 2.31 15.24 -18.06
C GLU A 164 1.04 14.50 -18.49
N LYS A 165 1.18 13.22 -18.90
CA LYS A 165 0.04 12.38 -19.29
C LYS A 165 -0.84 12.02 -18.09
N VAL A 166 -0.21 11.70 -16.96
CA VAL A 166 -0.91 11.38 -15.70
C VAL A 166 -1.64 12.61 -15.17
N MET A 167 -0.99 13.76 -15.10
CA MET A 167 -1.60 15.00 -14.63
C MET A 167 -2.76 15.46 -15.54
N ARG A 168 -2.67 15.21 -16.85
CA ARG A 168 -3.82 15.41 -17.75
C ARG A 168 -4.98 14.49 -17.36
N GLY A 169 -4.72 13.21 -17.09
CA GLY A 169 -5.72 12.25 -16.62
C GLY A 169 -6.36 12.69 -15.30
N LEU A 170 -5.57 13.12 -14.33
CA LEU A 170 -6.05 13.64 -13.05
C LEU A 170 -6.98 14.84 -13.24
N ARG A 171 -6.61 15.80 -14.08
CA ARG A 171 -7.47 16.98 -14.38
C ARG A 171 -8.80 16.59 -15.02
N LEU A 172 -8.85 15.49 -15.78
CA LEU A 172 -10.10 14.97 -16.32
C LEU A 172 -10.99 14.37 -15.22
N LEU A 173 -10.42 13.61 -14.28
CA LEU A 173 -11.16 13.12 -13.11
C LEU A 173 -11.75 14.29 -12.32
N GLN A 174 -10.93 15.28 -11.98
CA GLN A 174 -11.36 16.49 -11.26
C GLN A 174 -12.47 17.25 -12.02
N LYS A 175 -12.31 17.44 -13.33
CA LYS A 175 -13.30 18.14 -14.18
C LYS A 175 -14.66 17.45 -14.18
N HIS A 176 -14.70 16.12 -14.14
CA HIS A 176 -15.92 15.33 -14.15
C HIS A 176 -16.45 15.01 -12.74
N GLY A 177 -15.77 15.46 -11.68
CA GLY A 177 -16.16 15.19 -10.30
C GLY A 177 -16.03 13.73 -9.87
N VAL A 178 -15.09 13.01 -10.47
CA VAL A 178 -14.80 11.61 -10.11
C VAL A 178 -14.02 11.57 -8.80
N ASP A 179 -14.47 10.78 -7.85
CA ASP A 179 -13.74 10.53 -6.61
C ASP A 179 -12.43 9.79 -6.87
N PHE A 180 -11.33 10.29 -6.31
CA PHE A 180 -10.03 9.67 -6.50
C PHE A 180 -9.18 9.68 -5.24
N ASN A 181 -8.29 8.70 -5.15
CA ASN A 181 -7.16 8.69 -4.23
C ASN A 181 -5.83 8.60 -5.00
N ILE A 182 -4.75 9.05 -4.38
CA ILE A 182 -3.42 8.96 -4.98
C ILE A 182 -2.61 7.85 -4.32
N LEU A 183 -2.09 6.94 -5.14
CA LEU A 183 -1.15 5.92 -4.74
C LEU A 183 0.26 6.35 -5.16
N THR A 184 1.12 6.51 -4.17
CA THR A 184 2.52 6.92 -4.33
C THR A 184 3.46 5.80 -3.93
N THR A 185 4.30 5.36 -4.83
CA THR A 185 5.38 4.43 -4.48
C THR A 185 6.56 5.22 -3.93
N VAL A 186 6.95 4.89 -2.68
CA VAL A 186 8.12 5.50 -2.02
C VAL A 186 9.35 4.68 -2.36
N ASN A 187 10.28 5.29 -3.08
CA ASN A 187 11.47 4.67 -3.64
C ASN A 187 12.74 5.37 -3.16
N ARG A 188 13.90 4.88 -3.60
CA ARG A 188 15.22 5.43 -3.22
C ARG A 188 15.37 6.93 -3.48
N ILE A 189 14.70 7.46 -4.50
CA ILE A 189 14.88 8.84 -4.95
C ILE A 189 13.89 9.75 -4.22
N ASN A 190 12.58 9.50 -4.32
CA ASN A 190 11.57 10.40 -3.77
C ASN A 190 11.52 10.39 -2.24
N ALA A 191 12.02 9.32 -1.60
CA ALA A 191 12.06 9.24 -0.14
C ALA A 191 13.00 10.27 0.53
N ASP A 192 13.90 10.89 -0.22
CA ASP A 192 14.75 12.00 0.28
C ASP A 192 14.04 13.37 0.23
N TYR A 193 12.80 13.43 -0.33
CA TYR A 193 12.02 14.65 -0.52
C TYR A 193 10.59 14.52 0.07
N PRO A 194 10.43 14.15 1.35
CA PRO A 194 9.14 13.82 1.94
C PRO A 194 8.12 14.96 1.86
N LEU A 195 8.52 16.19 2.18
CA LEU A 195 7.61 17.34 2.16
C LEU A 195 7.30 17.82 0.74
N ASP A 196 8.27 17.74 -0.19
CA ASP A 196 8.02 18.09 -1.59
C ASP A 196 6.99 17.11 -2.20
N VAL A 197 7.11 15.81 -1.90
CA VAL A 197 6.13 14.80 -2.33
C VAL A 197 4.78 15.05 -1.69
N TYR A 198 4.71 15.16 -0.36
CA TYR A 198 3.44 15.30 0.34
C TYR A 198 2.69 16.58 -0.04
N ARG A 199 3.38 17.72 -0.03
CA ARG A 199 2.79 19.01 -0.38
C ARG A 199 2.32 19.06 -1.83
N PHE A 200 3.10 18.49 -2.76
CA PHE A 200 2.68 18.37 -4.15
C PHE A 200 1.37 17.57 -4.28
N LEU A 201 1.28 16.42 -3.61
CA LEU A 201 0.07 15.58 -3.66
C LEU A 201 -1.14 16.30 -3.06
N ARG A 202 -0.97 16.99 -1.93
CA ARG A 202 -2.01 17.76 -1.25
C ARG A 202 -2.42 19.02 -2.02
N ASP A 203 -1.45 19.87 -2.36
CA ASP A 203 -1.70 21.24 -2.80
C ASP A 203 -1.88 21.36 -4.32
N GLU A 204 -1.09 20.60 -5.11
CA GLU A 204 -1.10 20.70 -6.58
C GLU A 204 -1.93 19.60 -7.23
N ALA A 205 -1.87 18.36 -6.72
CA ALA A 205 -2.70 17.27 -7.20
C ALA A 205 -4.08 17.24 -6.53
N GLY A 206 -4.28 17.94 -5.41
CA GLY A 206 -5.56 18.07 -4.71
C GLY A 206 -6.06 16.76 -4.12
N ALA A 207 -5.16 15.95 -3.56
CA ALA A 207 -5.51 14.67 -2.98
C ALA A 207 -6.06 14.81 -1.56
N ASP A 208 -7.27 14.31 -1.33
CA ASP A 208 -7.85 14.14 0.00
C ASP A 208 -7.47 12.78 0.62
N TRP A 209 -7.05 11.80 -0.19
CA TRP A 209 -6.62 10.48 0.26
C TRP A 209 -5.33 10.04 -0.43
N ILE A 210 -4.32 9.69 0.38
CA ILE A 210 -2.96 9.34 -0.08
C ILE A 210 -2.54 7.98 0.48
N GLN A 211 -1.95 7.15 -0.39
CA GLN A 211 -1.32 5.89 0.01
C GLN A 211 0.17 5.94 -0.30
N PHE A 212 1.01 5.71 0.71
CA PHE A 212 2.45 5.56 0.55
C PHE A 212 2.85 4.08 0.61
N ILE A 213 3.33 3.54 -0.50
CA ILE A 213 3.74 2.14 -0.63
C ILE A 213 5.25 2.07 -0.84
N PRO A 214 6.02 1.45 0.07
CA PRO A 214 7.47 1.35 -0.09
C PRO A 214 7.85 0.38 -1.21
N ILE A 215 8.79 0.76 -2.05
CA ILE A 215 9.43 -0.15 -2.99
C ILE A 215 10.45 -1.01 -2.25
N VAL A 216 10.21 -2.32 -2.24
CA VAL A 216 11.13 -3.36 -1.78
C VAL A 216 11.21 -4.41 -2.87
N GLU A 217 12.12 -4.22 -3.81
CA GLU A 217 12.35 -5.12 -4.94
C GLU A 217 13.52 -6.04 -4.60
N ARG A 218 13.22 -7.34 -4.40
CA ARG A 218 14.24 -8.34 -4.09
C ARG A 218 14.99 -8.75 -5.35
N VAL A 219 16.29 -8.95 -5.22
CA VAL A 219 17.18 -9.34 -6.30
C VAL A 219 18.10 -10.47 -5.86
N ASP A 220 18.58 -11.26 -6.84
CA ASP A 220 19.63 -12.25 -6.64
C ASP A 220 21.01 -11.56 -6.56
N GLU A 221 22.07 -12.35 -6.34
CA GLU A 221 23.47 -11.86 -6.25
C GLU A 221 23.94 -11.20 -7.55
N SER A 222 23.31 -11.47 -8.68
CA SER A 222 23.61 -10.83 -9.97
C SER A 222 22.80 -9.54 -10.21
N GLY A 223 21.93 -9.16 -9.26
CA GLY A 223 21.08 -7.98 -9.36
C GLY A 223 19.81 -8.18 -10.21
N ARG A 224 19.48 -9.44 -10.58
CA ARG A 224 18.23 -9.74 -11.30
C ARG A 224 17.06 -9.85 -10.34
N PRO A 225 15.84 -9.46 -10.76
CA PRO A 225 14.63 -9.64 -9.95
C PRO A 225 14.47 -11.08 -9.47
N ALA A 226 14.22 -11.25 -8.18
CA ALA A 226 14.05 -12.53 -7.51
C ALA A 226 13.06 -12.40 -6.34
N ASP A 227 11.82 -12.01 -6.64
CA ASP A 227 10.80 -11.58 -5.70
C ASP A 227 10.59 -12.54 -4.50
N MET A 228 10.67 -13.85 -4.73
CA MET A 228 10.40 -14.84 -3.68
C MET A 228 11.69 -15.37 -3.02
N THR A 229 12.83 -15.30 -3.68
CA THR A 229 14.07 -15.97 -3.23
C THR A 229 15.26 -15.04 -3.01
N GLY A 230 15.24 -13.81 -3.59
CA GLY A 230 16.34 -12.84 -3.44
C GLY A 230 16.56 -12.43 -1.98
N THR A 231 17.81 -12.26 -1.60
CA THR A 231 18.23 -11.81 -0.26
C THR A 231 18.74 -10.37 -0.24
N LEU A 232 18.95 -9.79 -1.41
CA LEU A 232 19.37 -8.42 -1.63
C LEU A 232 18.17 -7.58 -2.14
N VAL A 233 18.33 -6.27 -2.15
CA VAL A 233 17.35 -5.35 -2.75
C VAL A 233 18.00 -4.54 -3.86
N SER A 234 17.19 -4.16 -4.85
CA SER A 234 17.64 -3.27 -5.93
C SER A 234 18.02 -1.87 -5.40
N ASP A 235 18.77 -1.13 -6.21
CA ASP A 235 19.13 0.28 -5.96
C ASP A 235 17.91 1.23 -6.00
N ARG A 236 16.77 0.78 -6.54
CA ARG A 236 15.48 1.49 -6.54
C ARG A 236 14.74 1.36 -5.21
N SER A 237 14.99 0.30 -4.46
CA SER A 237 14.35 0.04 -3.18
C SER A 237 14.67 1.10 -2.15
N VAL A 238 13.65 1.58 -1.43
CA VAL A 238 13.84 2.52 -0.32
C VAL A 238 14.60 1.85 0.83
N ARG A 239 15.51 2.54 1.49
CA ARG A 239 16.18 2.02 2.69
C ARG A 239 15.26 2.11 3.89
N ALA A 240 15.38 1.17 4.82
CA ALA A 240 14.56 1.16 6.03
C ALA A 240 14.56 2.49 6.80
N GLY A 241 15.76 3.02 7.11
CA GLY A 241 15.87 4.30 7.80
C GLY A 241 15.32 5.49 7.01
N GLN A 242 15.53 5.50 5.69
CA GLN A 242 15.02 6.53 4.77
C GLN A 242 13.49 6.52 4.74
N PHE A 243 12.86 5.33 4.69
CA PHE A 243 11.41 5.20 4.70
C PHE A 243 10.79 5.64 6.03
N GLY A 244 11.43 5.26 7.15
CA GLY A 244 10.99 5.70 8.48
C GLY A 244 11.08 7.23 8.65
N GLU A 245 12.13 7.86 8.11
CA GLU A 245 12.28 9.32 8.10
C GLU A 245 11.23 9.99 7.21
N PHE A 246 10.99 9.43 6.01
CA PHE A 246 9.95 9.91 5.10
C PHE A 246 8.59 9.95 5.81
N LEU A 247 8.17 8.83 6.39
CA LEU A 247 6.89 8.75 7.10
C LEU A 247 6.81 9.69 8.30
N ALA A 248 7.87 9.78 9.11
CA ALA A 248 7.91 10.66 10.28
C ALA A 248 7.81 12.14 9.88
N THR A 249 8.54 12.55 8.85
CA THR A 249 8.52 13.93 8.35
C THR A 249 7.16 14.32 7.78
N VAL A 250 6.55 13.43 6.98
CA VAL A 250 5.18 13.66 6.46
C VAL A 250 4.16 13.69 7.61
N PHE A 251 4.29 12.79 8.58
CA PHE A 251 3.40 12.76 9.75
C PHE A 251 3.46 14.04 10.57
N ASP A 252 4.64 14.60 10.77
CA ASP A 252 4.81 15.87 11.52
C ASP A 252 4.11 17.05 10.84
N GLU A 253 4.12 17.11 9.51
CA GLU A 253 3.37 18.11 8.75
C GLU A 253 1.86 17.82 8.85
N TRP A 254 1.45 16.57 8.60
CA TRP A 254 0.06 16.14 8.59
C TRP A 254 -0.64 16.35 9.95
N VAL A 255 0.00 15.92 11.04
CA VAL A 255 -0.63 15.97 12.38
C VAL A 255 -0.82 17.38 12.91
N ARG A 256 -0.09 18.37 12.33
CA ARG A 256 -0.20 19.79 12.69
C ARG A 256 -1.14 20.59 11.80
N ASN A 257 -1.43 20.13 10.57
CA ASN A 257 -2.10 20.97 9.58
C ASN A 257 -3.32 20.31 8.93
N ASP A 258 -3.35 18.98 8.83
CA ASP A 258 -4.19 18.29 7.84
C ASP A 258 -5.10 17.20 8.42
N VAL A 259 -5.10 16.96 9.75
CA VAL A 259 -5.98 15.97 10.39
C VAL A 259 -7.45 16.30 10.12
N GLY A 260 -8.16 15.32 9.53
CA GLY A 260 -9.56 15.48 9.12
C GLY A 260 -9.77 16.21 7.80
N LYS A 261 -8.70 16.59 7.09
CA LYS A 261 -8.74 17.19 5.75
C LYS A 261 -8.08 16.30 4.70
N VAL A 262 -6.91 15.77 5.03
CA VAL A 262 -6.17 14.82 4.18
C VAL A 262 -6.01 13.52 4.96
N PHE A 263 -6.33 12.41 4.32
CA PHE A 263 -6.23 11.08 4.89
C PHE A 263 -5.01 10.38 4.30
N VAL A 264 -4.07 9.98 5.15
CA VAL A 264 -2.91 9.18 4.75
C VAL A 264 -3.11 7.77 5.28
N GLN A 265 -3.29 6.80 4.40
CA GLN A 265 -3.70 5.43 4.76
C GLN A 265 -2.85 4.82 5.88
N THR A 266 -1.52 5.01 5.83
CA THR A 266 -0.61 4.51 6.88
C THR A 266 -0.88 5.17 8.24
N PHE A 267 -1.25 6.45 8.25
CA PHE A 267 -1.52 7.19 9.48
C PHE A 267 -2.90 6.83 10.04
N GLU A 268 -3.90 6.68 9.19
CA GLU A 268 -5.24 6.19 9.60
C GLU A 268 -5.15 4.79 10.22
N ALA A 269 -4.38 3.89 9.60
CA ALA A 269 -4.12 2.57 10.13
C ALA A 269 -3.40 2.62 11.50
N ALA A 270 -2.44 3.54 11.67
CA ALA A 270 -1.80 3.76 12.96
C ALA A 270 -2.80 4.29 14.00
N VAL A 271 -3.65 5.27 13.67
CA VAL A 271 -4.72 5.76 14.56
C VAL A 271 -5.61 4.60 15.01
N ALA A 272 -6.05 3.74 14.09
CA ALA A 272 -6.88 2.57 14.40
C ALA A 272 -6.18 1.62 15.39
N ASN A 273 -4.89 1.32 15.17
CA ASN A 273 -4.10 0.47 16.06
C ASN A 273 -3.92 1.09 17.47
N TRP A 274 -3.64 2.41 17.57
CA TRP A 274 -3.57 3.11 18.87
C TRP A 274 -4.92 3.20 19.57
N ALA A 275 -6.02 3.23 18.82
CA ALA A 275 -7.38 3.16 19.36
C ALA A 275 -7.77 1.75 19.82
N GLY A 276 -6.98 0.73 19.50
CA GLY A 276 -7.25 -0.67 19.83
C GLY A 276 -8.36 -1.28 18.96
N MET A 277 -8.53 -0.80 17.71
CA MET A 277 -9.48 -1.37 16.75
C MET A 277 -9.07 -2.79 16.36
N PRO A 278 -10.04 -3.70 16.07
CA PRO A 278 -9.75 -5.09 15.69
C PRO A 278 -8.98 -5.25 14.38
N SER A 279 -9.08 -4.26 13.48
CA SER A 279 -8.32 -4.18 12.24
C SER A 279 -7.89 -2.74 12.01
N SER A 280 -6.71 -2.57 11.46
CA SER A 280 -6.18 -1.28 11.06
C SER A 280 -6.78 -0.74 9.76
N GLY A 281 -7.50 -1.59 9.00
CA GLY A 281 -7.93 -1.29 7.64
C GLY A 281 -6.81 -1.39 6.60
N LEU A 282 -5.58 -1.74 7.01
CA LEU A 282 -4.42 -1.92 6.14
C LEU A 282 -3.76 -3.27 6.45
N CYS A 283 -3.88 -4.24 5.55
CA CYS A 283 -3.49 -5.63 5.77
C CYS A 283 -2.04 -5.82 6.25
N VAL A 284 -1.11 -4.92 5.88
CA VAL A 284 0.29 -5.00 6.32
C VAL A 284 0.42 -4.77 7.83
N PHE A 285 -0.49 -4.04 8.45
CA PHE A 285 -0.51 -3.76 9.90
C PHE A 285 -1.59 -4.54 10.66
N ASP A 286 -2.29 -5.48 10.01
CA ASP A 286 -3.15 -6.45 10.69
C ASP A 286 -2.33 -7.66 11.16
N GLU A 287 -2.83 -8.37 12.16
CA GLU A 287 -2.15 -9.53 12.74
C GLU A 287 -2.04 -10.70 11.76
N THR A 288 -3.04 -10.89 10.91
CA THR A 288 -3.12 -11.97 9.91
C THR A 288 -3.32 -11.44 8.49
N CYS A 289 -3.08 -12.28 7.50
CA CYS A 289 -3.36 -12.03 6.08
C CYS A 289 -4.57 -12.83 5.57
N GLY A 290 -4.70 -12.94 4.23
CA GLY A 290 -5.59 -13.90 3.56
C GLY A 290 -6.96 -13.37 3.19
N ARG A 291 -7.26 -12.09 3.46
CA ARG A 291 -8.54 -11.44 3.10
C ARG A 291 -8.48 -10.66 1.78
N GLY A 292 -7.31 -10.46 1.21
CA GLY A 292 -7.11 -9.80 -0.08
C GLY A 292 -6.48 -10.80 -1.05
N VAL A 293 -7.21 -11.20 -2.09
CA VAL A 293 -6.78 -12.17 -3.09
C VAL A 293 -6.65 -11.50 -4.46
N ALA A 294 -5.82 -12.06 -5.34
CA ALA A 294 -5.64 -11.57 -6.70
C ALA A 294 -6.27 -12.52 -7.70
N LEU A 295 -7.10 -11.98 -8.60
CA LEU A 295 -7.72 -12.72 -9.70
C LEU A 295 -7.06 -12.30 -11.01
N GLU A 296 -6.43 -13.25 -11.69
CA GLU A 296 -5.84 -13.04 -13.00
C GLU A 296 -6.87 -13.06 -14.13
N HIS A 297 -6.47 -12.50 -15.28
CA HIS A 297 -7.30 -12.35 -16.49
C HIS A 297 -7.89 -13.67 -17.03
N ASN A 298 -7.24 -14.81 -16.73
CA ASN A 298 -7.68 -16.15 -17.15
C ASN A 298 -8.55 -16.88 -16.10
N GLY A 299 -8.89 -16.19 -14.98
CA GLY A 299 -9.68 -16.77 -13.90
C GLY A 299 -8.87 -17.44 -12.78
N ASP A 300 -7.56 -17.48 -12.86
CA ASP A 300 -6.71 -18.00 -11.78
C ASP A 300 -6.73 -17.08 -10.56
N LEU A 301 -6.99 -17.67 -9.39
CA LEU A 301 -7.04 -16.96 -8.11
C LEU A 301 -5.78 -17.26 -7.29
N TYR A 302 -5.17 -16.22 -6.74
CA TYR A 302 -3.96 -16.29 -5.93
C TYR A 302 -4.21 -15.77 -4.52
N SER A 303 -3.45 -16.29 -3.56
CA SER A 303 -3.58 -15.99 -2.12
C SER A 303 -3.46 -14.51 -1.78
N CYS A 304 -2.71 -13.73 -2.57
CA CYS A 304 -2.51 -12.29 -2.36
C CYS A 304 -1.94 -11.66 -3.63
N ASP A 305 -2.16 -10.35 -3.79
CA ASP A 305 -1.57 -9.54 -4.89
C ASP A 305 -0.04 -9.56 -4.91
N HIS A 306 0.59 -9.59 -3.74
CA HIS A 306 2.04 -9.71 -3.62
C HIS A 306 2.58 -11.14 -3.88
N TYR A 307 1.71 -12.12 -3.98
CA TYR A 307 2.02 -13.55 -4.12
C TYR A 307 1.35 -14.16 -5.35
N VAL A 308 1.36 -13.41 -6.47
CA VAL A 308 0.99 -13.96 -7.77
C VAL A 308 2.16 -14.79 -8.29
N ASP A 309 2.16 -16.06 -7.89
CA ASP A 309 3.20 -17.05 -8.18
C ASP A 309 2.55 -18.44 -8.15
N PRO A 310 3.01 -19.42 -8.98
CA PRO A 310 2.41 -20.75 -9.02
C PRO A 310 2.26 -21.44 -7.66
N ASP A 311 3.20 -21.21 -6.73
CA ASP A 311 3.17 -21.77 -5.39
C ASP A 311 2.03 -21.19 -4.52
N PHE A 312 1.42 -20.09 -4.92
CA PHE A 312 0.32 -19.42 -4.20
C PHE A 312 -0.99 -19.39 -4.97
N ARG A 313 -1.07 -20.14 -6.07
CA ARG A 313 -2.31 -20.31 -6.84
C ARG A 313 -3.31 -21.15 -6.03
N LEU A 314 -4.50 -20.63 -5.78
CA LEU A 314 -5.58 -21.33 -5.07
C LEU A 314 -6.40 -22.23 -6.00
N GLY A 315 -6.66 -21.79 -7.22
CA GLY A 315 -7.45 -22.48 -8.23
C GLY A 315 -7.93 -21.54 -9.31
N ASN A 316 -8.91 -21.97 -10.11
CA ASN A 316 -9.54 -21.15 -11.14
C ASN A 316 -11.03 -20.96 -10.82
N ILE A 317 -11.54 -19.72 -10.91
CA ILE A 317 -12.91 -19.36 -10.52
C ILE A 317 -13.99 -19.94 -11.43
N THR A 318 -13.63 -20.37 -12.66
CA THR A 318 -14.55 -21.03 -13.57
C THR A 318 -14.74 -22.53 -13.24
N GLU A 319 -13.83 -23.10 -12.43
CA GLU A 319 -13.85 -24.50 -12.01
C GLU A 319 -14.31 -24.65 -10.55
N THR A 320 -13.91 -23.73 -9.69
CA THR A 320 -14.17 -23.78 -8.24
C THR A 320 -14.62 -22.41 -7.75
N PRO A 321 -15.73 -22.28 -7.01
CA PRO A 321 -16.20 -21.01 -6.50
C PRO A 321 -15.17 -20.26 -5.66
N ILE A 322 -15.11 -18.92 -5.82
CA ILE A 322 -14.20 -18.04 -5.06
C ILE A 322 -14.35 -18.29 -3.55
N GLY A 323 -15.60 -18.41 -3.07
CA GLY A 323 -15.89 -18.67 -1.66
C GLY A 323 -15.22 -19.94 -1.11
N ASP A 324 -15.17 -21.01 -1.89
CA ASP A 324 -14.53 -22.27 -1.52
C ASP A 324 -13.00 -22.14 -1.54
N LEU A 325 -12.45 -21.46 -2.56
CA LEU A 325 -11.01 -21.20 -2.68
C LEU A 325 -10.47 -20.39 -1.51
N VAL A 326 -11.16 -19.31 -1.14
CA VAL A 326 -10.71 -18.42 -0.03
C VAL A 326 -10.99 -19.01 1.35
N SER A 327 -11.91 -19.98 1.46
CA SER A 327 -12.18 -20.72 2.71
C SER A 327 -11.33 -21.99 2.84
N SER A 328 -10.43 -22.26 1.89
CA SER A 328 -9.57 -23.44 1.92
C SER A 328 -8.58 -23.41 3.09
N GLU A 329 -8.19 -24.60 3.58
CA GLU A 329 -7.12 -24.73 4.60
C GLU A 329 -5.82 -24.06 4.16
N ARG A 330 -5.51 -24.12 2.87
CA ARG A 330 -4.32 -23.49 2.28
C ARG A 330 -4.36 -21.96 2.48
N GLN A 331 -5.49 -21.32 2.16
CA GLN A 331 -5.63 -19.87 2.31
C GLN A 331 -5.66 -19.46 3.78
N HIS A 332 -6.32 -20.25 4.63
CA HIS A 332 -6.30 -20.04 6.08
C HIS A 332 -4.88 -20.08 6.64
N ARG A 333 -4.11 -21.11 6.30
CA ARG A 333 -2.71 -21.25 6.72
C ARG A 333 -1.87 -20.08 6.24
N PHE A 334 -1.98 -19.70 4.96
CA PHE A 334 -1.31 -18.51 4.42
C PHE A 334 -1.58 -17.26 5.25
N GLY A 335 -2.83 -17.05 5.66
CA GLY A 335 -3.22 -15.92 6.51
C GLY A 335 -2.60 -15.96 7.91
N MET A 336 -2.65 -17.13 8.55
CA MET A 336 -2.14 -17.34 9.91
C MET A 336 -0.61 -17.31 9.98
N ASP A 337 0.09 -17.77 8.93
CA ASP A 337 1.55 -17.78 8.84
C ASP A 337 2.14 -16.37 9.04
N LYS A 338 1.42 -15.31 8.70
CA LYS A 338 1.86 -13.94 8.98
C LYS A 338 2.14 -13.71 10.46
N ARG A 339 1.29 -14.20 11.35
CA ARG A 339 1.42 -14.11 12.80
C ARG A 339 2.38 -15.18 13.35
N ASP A 340 2.19 -16.42 12.90
CA ASP A 340 2.80 -17.60 13.52
C ASP A 340 4.29 -17.74 13.16
N SER A 341 4.73 -17.17 12.02
CA SER A 341 6.12 -17.17 11.58
C SER A 341 6.96 -15.97 12.11
N LEU A 342 6.40 -15.15 13.00
CA LEU A 342 7.17 -14.01 13.56
C LEU A 342 8.39 -14.48 14.35
N PRO A 343 9.59 -13.90 14.13
CA PRO A 343 10.77 -14.19 14.95
C PRO A 343 10.59 -13.69 16.40
N ALA A 344 11.35 -14.25 17.34
CA ALA A 344 11.30 -13.89 18.76
C ALA A 344 11.51 -12.37 18.98
N PHE A 345 12.39 -11.77 18.20
CA PHE A 345 12.63 -10.33 18.17
C PHE A 345 11.35 -9.53 17.89
N CYS A 346 10.50 -9.96 16.96
CA CYS A 346 9.21 -9.30 16.68
C CYS A 346 8.18 -9.59 17.77
N ARG A 347 8.16 -10.82 18.32
CA ARG A 347 7.20 -11.22 19.37
C ARG A 347 7.39 -10.41 20.66
N SER A 348 8.63 -10.00 20.97
CA SER A 348 8.97 -9.16 22.15
C SER A 348 9.02 -7.67 21.86
N CYS A 349 8.71 -7.24 20.62
CA CYS A 349 8.80 -5.84 20.23
C CYS A 349 7.67 -5.00 20.85
N ASP A 350 8.04 -3.84 21.39
CA ASP A 350 7.14 -2.88 22.05
C ASP A 350 6.13 -2.21 21.10
N VAL A 351 6.43 -2.14 19.80
CA VAL A 351 5.51 -1.64 18.76
C VAL A 351 4.84 -2.76 17.95
N ARG A 352 4.88 -4.02 18.45
CA ARG A 352 4.25 -5.14 17.76
C ARG A 352 2.76 -4.92 17.51
N PHE A 353 2.04 -4.32 18.47
CA PHE A 353 0.60 -4.05 18.36
C PHE A 353 0.22 -3.19 17.16
N ALA A 354 1.15 -2.40 16.61
CA ALA A 354 0.94 -1.55 15.45
C ALA A 354 1.57 -2.12 14.17
N CYS A 355 2.70 -2.86 14.32
CA CYS A 355 3.50 -3.33 13.17
C CYS A 355 3.10 -4.74 12.72
N HIS A 356 2.80 -5.66 13.66
CA HIS A 356 2.55 -7.10 13.39
C HIS A 356 3.58 -7.76 12.46
N GLY A 357 4.83 -7.22 12.41
CA GLY A 357 5.90 -7.67 11.53
C GLY A 357 5.71 -7.30 10.05
N GLU A 358 4.74 -6.47 9.72
CA GLU A 358 4.40 -5.97 8.39
C GLU A 358 4.19 -7.12 7.37
N CYS A 359 4.33 -6.87 6.06
CA CYS A 359 4.08 -7.86 5.01
C CYS A 359 5.11 -9.00 5.03
N PRO A 360 4.71 -10.28 5.05
CA PRO A 360 5.63 -11.42 4.98
C PRO A 360 6.55 -11.39 3.76
N LYS A 361 6.12 -10.81 2.63
CA LYS A 361 6.96 -10.64 1.42
C LYS A 361 8.29 -9.95 1.74
N ASN A 362 8.27 -8.99 2.67
CA ASN A 362 9.44 -8.19 3.03
C ASN A 362 10.27 -8.79 4.18
N ARG A 363 9.94 -10.01 4.69
CA ARG A 363 10.60 -10.67 5.81
C ARG A 363 11.71 -11.60 5.35
N PHE A 364 12.79 -11.06 4.80
CA PHE A 364 13.89 -11.86 4.24
C PHE A 364 15.27 -11.53 4.82
N ILE A 365 15.35 -10.67 5.83
CA ILE A 365 16.60 -10.40 6.54
C ILE A 365 16.62 -11.11 7.90
N THR A 366 17.78 -11.13 8.54
CA THR A 366 17.97 -11.71 9.89
C THR A 366 17.78 -10.67 10.98
N THR A 367 17.31 -11.10 12.15
CA THR A 367 17.29 -10.30 13.37
C THR A 367 18.73 -10.01 13.85
N PRO A 368 18.94 -9.05 14.76
CA PRO A 368 20.25 -8.83 15.40
C PRO A 368 20.82 -10.08 16.07
N ASP A 369 19.97 -11.01 16.52
CA ASP A 369 20.37 -12.28 17.16
C ASP A 369 20.56 -13.42 16.16
N GLY A 370 20.42 -13.15 14.83
CA GLY A 370 20.65 -14.14 13.76
C GLY A 370 19.43 -14.98 13.37
N GLU A 371 18.25 -14.78 13.99
CA GLU A 371 17.01 -15.48 13.60
C GLU A 371 16.49 -14.94 12.25
N PRO A 372 16.09 -15.80 11.29
CA PRO A 372 15.56 -15.35 9.99
C PRO A 372 14.13 -14.79 10.12
N GLY A 373 13.68 -14.08 9.10
CA GLY A 373 12.28 -13.63 8.98
C GLY A 373 12.00 -12.24 9.54
N LEU A 374 13.03 -11.42 9.73
CA LEU A 374 12.84 -10.00 10.03
C LEU A 374 12.48 -9.23 8.76
N ASN A 375 11.54 -8.30 8.89
CA ASN A 375 11.16 -7.42 7.81
C ASN A 375 12.29 -6.44 7.45
N TYR A 376 12.57 -6.28 6.17
CA TYR A 376 13.60 -5.38 5.66
C TYR A 376 13.43 -3.93 6.12
N LEU A 377 12.19 -3.45 6.24
CA LEU A 377 11.87 -2.09 6.67
C LEU A 377 11.72 -1.94 8.20
N CYS A 378 11.98 -3.00 8.97
CA CYS A 378 11.75 -3.04 10.42
C CYS A 378 12.32 -1.81 11.16
N ALA A 379 13.57 -1.45 10.91
CA ALA A 379 14.22 -0.32 11.57
C ALA A 379 13.50 1.03 11.29
N GLY A 380 12.97 1.19 10.06
CA GLY A 380 12.21 2.37 9.67
C GLY A 380 10.84 2.43 10.34
N TYR A 381 10.09 1.34 10.31
CA TYR A 381 8.78 1.25 10.96
C TYR A 381 8.89 1.42 12.49
N LYS A 382 9.87 0.77 13.12
CA LYS A 382 10.09 0.92 14.56
C LYS A 382 10.36 2.38 14.94
N ARG A 383 11.24 3.06 14.19
CA ARG A 383 11.50 4.49 14.36
C ARG A 383 10.24 5.33 14.17
N PHE A 384 9.49 5.07 13.10
CA PHE A 384 8.24 5.78 12.78
C PHE A 384 7.20 5.60 13.90
N PHE A 385 6.91 4.38 14.33
CA PHE A 385 5.92 4.12 15.36
C PHE A 385 6.29 4.73 16.72
N HIS A 386 7.57 4.74 17.10
CA HIS A 386 8.01 5.47 18.29
C HIS A 386 7.85 6.97 18.15
N HIS A 387 8.12 7.52 16.96
CA HIS A 387 8.00 8.95 16.69
C HIS A 387 6.56 9.45 16.83
N ILE A 388 5.61 8.71 16.31
CA ILE A 388 4.19 9.09 16.31
C ILE A 388 3.44 8.75 17.61
N ASP A 389 4.05 7.98 18.54
CA ASP A 389 3.37 7.48 19.74
C ASP A 389 2.73 8.59 20.57
N ARG A 390 3.48 9.63 20.89
CA ARG A 390 2.96 10.74 21.71
C ARG A 390 1.83 11.53 21.02
N PRO A 391 1.99 12.00 19.78
CA PRO A 391 0.89 12.68 19.07
C PRO A 391 -0.36 11.81 18.92
N LEU A 392 -0.20 10.51 18.64
CA LEU A 392 -1.36 9.61 18.52
C LEU A 392 -2.06 9.39 19.86
N ARG A 393 -1.34 9.23 20.97
CA ARG A 393 -1.97 9.17 22.30
C ARG A 393 -2.77 10.42 22.59
N LEU A 394 -2.25 11.60 22.31
CA LEU A 394 -2.99 12.86 22.45
C LEU A 394 -4.26 12.87 21.58
N MET A 395 -4.15 12.42 20.32
CA MET A 395 -5.31 12.33 19.43
C MET A 395 -6.38 11.37 19.96
N ILE A 396 -5.97 10.19 20.47
CA ILE A 396 -6.89 9.22 21.07
C ILE A 396 -7.56 9.79 22.32
N ASP A 397 -6.83 10.53 23.17
CA ASP A 397 -7.41 11.17 24.36
C ASP A 397 -8.40 12.27 23.97
N VAL A 398 -8.12 13.03 22.93
CA VAL A 398 -9.06 14.00 22.33
C VAL A 398 -10.33 13.29 21.87
N LEU A 399 -10.21 12.20 21.11
CA LEU A 399 -11.34 11.39 20.62
C LEU A 399 -12.17 10.81 21.79
N ARG A 400 -11.51 10.25 22.82
CA ARG A 400 -12.18 9.73 24.02
C ARG A 400 -12.93 10.81 24.82
N SER A 401 -12.50 12.06 24.72
CA SER A 401 -13.20 13.20 25.33
C SER A 401 -14.42 13.66 24.51
N GLY A 402 -14.75 12.98 23.40
CA GLY A 402 -15.87 13.32 22.51
C GLY A 402 -15.56 14.47 21.54
N ARG A 403 -14.30 14.88 21.41
CA ARG A 403 -13.87 15.92 20.45
C ARG A 403 -13.43 15.29 19.14
N LEU A 404 -13.41 16.09 18.07
CA LEU A 404 -12.90 15.66 16.76
C LEU A 404 -11.38 15.43 16.81
N ALA A 405 -10.87 14.44 16.07
CA ALA A 405 -9.42 14.18 15.94
C ALA A 405 -8.62 15.44 15.56
N ALA A 406 -9.18 16.29 14.70
CA ALA A 406 -8.60 17.56 14.27
C ALA A 406 -8.21 18.49 15.45
N SER A 407 -8.86 18.37 16.61
CA SER A 407 -8.50 19.17 17.79
C SER A 407 -7.09 18.90 18.33
N VAL A 408 -6.43 17.80 17.90
CA VAL A 408 -5.02 17.55 18.24
C VAL A 408 -4.11 18.64 17.68
N MET A 409 -4.48 19.24 16.53
CA MET A 409 -3.71 20.33 15.91
C MET A 409 -3.61 21.53 16.83
N ASP A 410 -4.71 21.91 17.50
CA ASP A 410 -4.70 23.03 18.45
C ASP A 410 -3.78 22.75 19.65
N VAL A 411 -3.82 21.52 20.16
CA VAL A 411 -2.97 21.09 21.29
C VAL A 411 -1.49 21.18 20.91
N LEU A 412 -1.12 20.61 19.76
CA LEU A 412 0.26 20.62 19.29
C LEU A 412 0.75 22.02 18.95
N THR A 413 -0.09 22.86 18.35
CA THR A 413 0.23 24.28 18.07
C THR A 413 0.50 25.05 19.36
N ALA A 414 -0.29 24.85 20.40
CA ALA A 414 -0.07 25.49 21.68
C ALA A 414 1.25 25.03 22.36
N GLU A 415 1.57 23.74 22.24
CA GLU A 415 2.83 23.18 22.74
C GLU A 415 4.05 23.73 21.98
N ASP A 416 3.96 23.76 20.64
CA ASP A 416 5.02 24.31 19.78
C ASP A 416 5.29 25.78 20.11
N ALA A 417 4.23 26.58 20.27
CA ALA A 417 4.34 27.99 20.69
C ALA A 417 4.97 28.17 22.09
N ALA A 418 4.60 27.30 23.03
CA ALA A 418 5.19 27.30 24.37
C ALA A 418 6.69 26.91 24.34
N PHE A 419 7.02 25.92 23.52
CA PHE A 419 8.40 25.47 23.32
C PHE A 419 9.25 26.57 22.66
N GLU A 420 8.77 27.22 21.60
CA GLU A 420 9.46 28.33 20.96
C GLU A 420 9.71 29.50 21.95
N LYS A 421 8.71 29.82 22.76
CA LYS A 421 8.85 30.84 23.81
C LYS A 421 9.96 30.47 24.80
N ALA A 422 9.96 29.21 25.28
CA ALA A 422 10.99 28.71 26.15
C ALA A 422 12.39 28.75 25.49
N LEU A 423 12.49 28.36 24.22
CA LEU A 423 13.73 28.36 23.46
C LEU A 423 14.32 29.77 23.30
N ARG A 424 13.48 30.78 23.04
CA ARG A 424 13.90 32.19 22.96
C ARG A 424 14.40 32.75 24.29
N GLN A 425 13.94 32.22 25.41
CA GLN A 425 14.34 32.60 26.77
C GLN A 425 15.57 31.83 27.28
N THR A 426 15.99 30.78 26.55
CA THR A 426 17.10 29.89 26.97
C THR A 426 18.40 30.37 26.33
N GLY A 427 19.46 30.52 27.15
CA GLY A 427 20.80 30.91 26.67
C GLY A 427 21.45 29.82 25.79
N ARG A 428 22.32 30.23 24.88
CA ARG A 428 23.04 29.33 23.94
C ARG A 428 23.73 28.14 24.62
N ASN A 429 24.26 28.37 25.85
CA ASN A 429 25.00 27.36 26.60
C ASN A 429 24.18 26.60 27.64
N ASP A 430 22.92 27.00 27.85
CA ASP A 430 22.01 26.36 28.81
C ASP A 430 21.44 25.05 28.23
N PRO A 431 20.94 24.13 29.04
CA PRO A 431 20.26 22.94 28.60
C PRO A 431 19.08 23.30 27.70
N CYS A 432 18.94 22.60 26.57
CA CYS A 432 17.84 22.83 25.66
C CYS A 432 16.49 22.50 26.30
N PRO A 433 15.45 23.35 26.16
CA PRO A 433 14.13 23.11 26.77
C PRO A 433 13.42 21.85 26.24
N CYS A 434 13.93 21.21 25.18
CA CYS A 434 13.40 19.92 24.69
C CYS A 434 13.72 18.72 25.60
N GLY A 435 14.47 18.89 26.67
CA GLY A 435 14.84 17.81 27.61
C GLY A 435 15.94 16.87 27.12
N SER A 436 16.60 17.15 25.98
CA SER A 436 17.65 16.30 25.40
C SER A 436 18.97 16.27 26.24
N GLY A 437 19.10 17.12 27.24
CA GLY A 437 20.33 17.30 28.02
C GLY A 437 21.46 18.02 27.26
N ARG A 438 21.30 18.25 25.95
CA ARG A 438 22.29 18.99 25.14
C ARG A 438 22.15 20.50 25.32
N LYS A 439 23.26 21.25 25.12
CA LYS A 439 23.21 22.71 25.11
C LYS A 439 22.34 23.20 23.93
N THR A 440 21.61 24.30 24.12
CA THR A 440 20.72 24.88 23.12
C THR A 440 21.42 25.05 21.77
N LYS A 441 22.64 25.60 21.72
CA LYS A 441 23.43 25.77 20.49
C LYS A 441 23.81 24.47 19.78
N GLN A 442 23.71 23.33 20.43
CA GLN A 442 24.00 21.98 19.90
C GLN A 442 22.74 21.17 19.66
N CYS A 443 21.58 21.79 19.82
CA CYS A 443 20.27 21.20 19.66
C CYS A 443 19.40 22.13 18.80
N HIS A 444 18.30 22.65 19.31
CA HIS A 444 17.36 23.50 18.57
C HIS A 444 17.86 24.92 18.29
N GLY A 445 18.92 25.37 18.90
CA GLY A 445 19.60 26.64 18.58
C GLY A 445 20.78 26.50 17.59
N ALA A 446 20.96 25.32 16.99
CA ALA A 446 21.88 25.15 15.87
C ALA A 446 21.29 25.78 14.61
N PRO A 447 22.11 26.39 13.72
CA PRO A 447 21.57 26.85 12.43
C PRO A 447 20.96 25.67 11.66
N PRO A 448 19.84 25.89 10.95
CA PRO A 448 19.25 24.84 10.14
C PRO A 448 20.27 24.36 9.09
N ASP A 449 20.35 23.05 8.92
CA ASP A 449 21.19 22.46 7.87
C ASP A 449 20.64 22.92 6.51
N ALA A 450 21.44 23.70 5.79
CA ALA A 450 21.07 24.31 4.51
C ALA A 450 21.16 23.26 3.38
N THR A 451 20.30 22.24 3.42
CA THR A 451 20.28 21.16 2.40
C THR A 451 18.94 21.01 1.71
N THR A 452 18.31 22.09 1.28
CA THR A 452 17.38 22.01 0.15
C THR A 452 18.20 22.06 -1.14
N LYS A 453 18.70 20.90 -1.57
CA LYS A 453 19.29 20.78 -2.91
C LYS A 453 18.15 20.89 -3.94
N PRO A 454 18.34 21.66 -5.04
CA PRO A 454 17.37 21.65 -6.13
C PRO A 454 17.23 20.23 -6.66
N ILE A 455 15.97 19.82 -6.90
CA ILE A 455 15.66 18.50 -7.44
C ILE A 455 16.16 18.45 -8.89
N SER A 456 17.33 17.85 -9.10
CA SER A 456 17.90 17.61 -10.43
C SER A 456 18.16 16.11 -10.56
N ILE A 457 17.23 15.40 -11.20
CA ILE A 457 17.27 13.94 -11.35
C ILE A 457 17.21 13.61 -12.83
N GLN A 458 18.09 12.72 -13.30
CA GLN A 458 17.96 12.12 -14.61
C GLN A 458 17.05 10.90 -14.52
N PRO A 459 16.09 10.72 -15.45
CA PRO A 459 15.25 9.52 -15.49
C PRO A 459 16.12 8.26 -15.56
N ALA A 460 15.71 7.22 -14.80
CA ALA A 460 16.34 5.92 -14.91
C ALA A 460 16.07 5.31 -16.30
N PRO A 461 17.01 4.54 -16.85
CA PRO A 461 16.76 3.83 -18.11
C PRO A 461 15.57 2.87 -17.94
N PRO A 462 14.77 2.66 -18.99
CA PRO A 462 13.68 1.70 -18.95
C PRO A 462 14.21 0.30 -18.64
N ARG A 463 13.38 -0.50 -18.00
CA ARG A 463 13.71 -1.90 -17.70
C ARG A 463 14.00 -2.63 -19.02
N PRO A 464 15.12 -3.37 -19.16
CA PRO A 464 15.37 -4.12 -20.38
C PRO A 464 14.27 -5.16 -20.60
N PRO A 465 13.85 -5.43 -21.86
CA PRO A 465 12.85 -6.45 -22.13
C PRO A 465 13.36 -7.81 -21.65
N ILE A 466 12.48 -8.58 -21.02
CA ILE A 466 12.76 -9.96 -20.61
C ILE A 466 13.02 -10.74 -21.89
N ARG A 467 14.26 -11.21 -22.08
CA ARG A 467 14.56 -12.15 -23.14
C ARG A 467 13.99 -13.51 -22.70
N SER A 468 12.99 -13.99 -23.42
CA SER A 468 12.55 -15.38 -23.35
C SER A 468 13.78 -16.28 -23.55
N ALA A 469 14.07 -17.10 -22.55
CA ALA A 469 15.07 -18.16 -22.64
C ALA A 469 14.54 -19.31 -23.51
#